data_a2b4769c313164746f141d55732419c6
#
_entry.id   a2b4769c313164746f141d55732419c6
#
_cell.length_a   1.000
_cell.length_b   1.000
_cell.length_c   1.000
_cell.angle_alpha   90.00
_cell.angle_beta   90.00
_cell.angle_gamma   90.00
#
_symmetry.space_group_name_H-M   'P 1'
#
loop_
_entity.id
_entity.type
_entity.pdbx_description
1 polymer ?
#
loop_
_entity_poly.entity_id
_entity_poly.type
_entity_poly.pdbx_seq_one_letter_code
_entity_poly.pdbx_strand_id
1 'polypeptide(L)'
;YDSVALECDVEMGGTDQKFNLLVGRHLQQLYGQEPQTIITLPLLEGLDGVKKMSKSANNYVALNDSGDEMFGKLMSVSDDLMWKYFELLSSKDLSEIKNLKQTVSDGANPRDIKFLLAEEMVERFHSQSIAKKAKESFLQRFQKGGIPDEIDSAEVPIEKIQNENGEINLPRLLAHTNLVNSISEGHRAIKAGSVRIDGEKISLNSIEIESNSELILSQGKRRFIKVKII
;
A
#
# COMPACT_ATOMS: atom_id res chain seq x y z
N TYR A 1 25.86 6.48 -30.14
CA TYR A 1 25.90 6.08 -31.55
C TYR A 1 24.55 5.62 -32.08
N ASP A 2 23.63 5.19 -31.21
CA ASP A 2 22.29 4.72 -31.59
C ASP A 2 21.51 5.82 -32.34
N SER A 3 21.61 7.07 -31.87
CA SER A 3 20.98 8.24 -32.52
C SER A 3 21.46 8.41 -33.99
N VAL A 4 22.76 8.14 -34.24
CA VAL A 4 23.35 8.20 -35.59
C VAL A 4 22.85 7.03 -36.43
N ALA A 5 22.88 5.80 -35.89
CA ALA A 5 22.50 4.58 -36.60
C ALA A 5 21.00 4.53 -36.95
N LEU A 6 20.17 5.13 -36.12
CA LEU A 6 18.71 5.23 -36.34
C LEU A 6 18.29 6.47 -37.15
N GLU A 7 19.23 7.37 -37.46
CA GLU A 7 18.93 8.68 -38.07
C GLU A 7 17.79 9.40 -37.32
N CYS A 8 17.93 9.42 -36.00
CA CYS A 8 16.84 9.77 -35.08
C CYS A 8 16.49 11.28 -35.15
N ASP A 9 15.23 11.61 -35.33
CA ASP A 9 14.73 13.01 -35.33
C ASP A 9 14.45 13.53 -33.91
N VAL A 10 13.98 12.64 -33.01
CA VAL A 10 13.62 12.97 -31.64
C VAL A 10 14.04 11.86 -30.70
N GLU A 11 14.77 12.19 -29.65
CA GLU A 11 15.13 11.25 -28.58
C GLU A 11 14.57 11.73 -27.24
N MET A 12 13.86 10.82 -26.56
CA MET A 12 13.24 11.09 -25.26
C MET A 12 13.96 10.33 -24.15
N GLY A 13 14.12 10.95 -23.00
CA GLY A 13 14.71 10.30 -21.84
C GLY A 13 14.38 10.96 -20.52
N GLY A 14 14.85 10.37 -19.44
CA GLY A 14 14.79 11.02 -18.14
C GLY A 14 15.77 12.19 -18.03
N THR A 15 15.53 13.12 -17.11
CA THR A 15 16.43 14.24 -16.84
C THR A 15 17.85 13.80 -16.47
N ASP A 16 18.02 12.60 -15.91
CA ASP A 16 19.30 11.98 -15.61
C ASP A 16 20.10 11.57 -16.87
N GLN A 17 19.41 11.39 -18.01
CA GLN A 17 20.01 11.00 -19.29
C GLN A 17 20.36 12.19 -20.19
N LYS A 18 20.04 13.42 -19.76
CA LYS A 18 20.19 14.63 -20.60
C LYS A 18 21.59 14.76 -21.23
N PHE A 19 22.63 14.46 -20.46
CA PHE A 19 24.00 14.51 -20.96
C PHE A 19 24.23 13.51 -22.09
N ASN A 20 23.78 12.26 -21.93
CA ASN A 20 23.94 11.21 -22.92
C ASN A 20 23.19 11.53 -24.22
N LEU A 21 21.98 12.08 -24.11
CA LEU A 21 21.17 12.55 -25.24
C LEU A 21 21.87 13.65 -26.01
N LEU A 22 22.50 14.61 -25.30
CA LEU A 22 23.30 15.67 -25.93
C LEU A 22 24.53 15.14 -26.65
N VAL A 23 25.18 14.08 -26.14
CA VAL A 23 26.28 13.42 -26.83
C VAL A 23 25.79 12.77 -28.12
N GLY A 24 24.64 12.07 -28.11
CA GLY A 24 24.01 11.52 -29.32
C GLY A 24 23.77 12.58 -30.39
N ARG A 25 23.18 13.71 -29.99
CA ARG A 25 22.95 14.88 -30.85
C ARG A 25 24.27 15.42 -31.46
N HIS A 26 25.33 15.51 -30.66
CA HIS A 26 26.64 15.95 -31.16
C HIS A 26 27.26 14.97 -32.11
N LEU A 27 27.14 13.67 -31.87
CA LEU A 27 27.61 12.64 -32.79
C LEU A 27 26.91 12.72 -34.15
N GLN A 28 25.61 12.95 -34.20
CA GLN A 28 24.89 13.16 -35.47
C GLN A 28 25.51 14.29 -36.28
N GLN A 29 25.86 15.43 -35.67
CA GLN A 29 26.55 16.52 -36.37
C GLN A 29 27.89 16.11 -36.94
N LEU A 30 28.70 15.32 -36.18
CA LEU A 30 29.99 14.81 -36.65
C LEU A 30 29.85 13.85 -37.83
N TYR A 31 28.73 13.12 -37.89
CA TYR A 31 28.42 12.21 -38.99
C TYR A 31 27.67 12.87 -40.16
N GLY A 32 27.51 14.20 -40.12
CA GLY A 32 26.85 14.96 -41.17
C GLY A 32 25.33 14.86 -41.22
N GLN A 33 24.71 14.39 -40.13
CA GLN A 33 23.26 14.32 -39.97
C GLN A 33 22.70 15.60 -39.32
N GLU A 34 21.41 15.86 -39.55
CA GLU A 34 20.69 16.91 -38.80
C GLU A 34 20.55 16.47 -37.33
N PRO A 35 20.87 17.39 -36.39
CA PRO A 35 20.85 17.02 -34.97
C PRO A 35 19.42 16.84 -34.43
N GLN A 36 19.17 15.73 -33.80
CA GLN A 36 17.89 15.36 -33.18
C GLN A 36 17.37 16.39 -32.16
N THR A 37 16.08 16.48 -31.99
CA THR A 37 15.43 17.17 -30.85
C THR A 37 15.49 16.27 -29.61
N ILE A 38 15.81 16.87 -28.46
CA ILE A 38 15.87 16.14 -27.18
C ILE A 38 14.70 16.57 -26.30
N ILE A 39 13.95 15.60 -25.78
CA ILE A 39 12.87 15.80 -24.81
C ILE A 39 13.22 15.06 -23.53
N THR A 40 13.31 15.78 -22.41
CA THR A 40 13.56 15.16 -21.09
C THR A 40 12.38 15.32 -20.17
N LEU A 41 12.04 14.24 -19.47
CA LEU A 41 10.97 14.19 -18.48
C LEU A 41 11.55 13.99 -17.08
N PRO A 42 10.91 14.52 -16.03
CA PRO A 42 11.28 14.23 -14.65
C PRO A 42 11.27 12.73 -14.38
N LEU A 43 12.17 12.28 -13.50
CA LEU A 43 12.20 10.90 -13.05
C LEU A 43 11.00 10.58 -12.17
N LEU A 44 10.39 9.43 -12.40
CA LEU A 44 9.36 8.91 -11.52
C LEU A 44 10.02 8.28 -10.28
N GLU A 45 9.74 8.85 -9.12
CA GLU A 45 10.18 8.30 -7.83
C GLU A 45 9.40 7.02 -7.51
N GLY A 46 10.07 6.05 -6.89
CA GLY A 46 9.43 4.81 -6.43
C GLY A 46 8.57 5.03 -5.20
N LEU A 47 7.97 3.94 -4.71
CA LEU A 47 7.06 3.96 -3.54
C LEU A 47 7.71 4.52 -2.27
N ASP A 48 9.05 4.52 -2.19
CA ASP A 48 9.83 5.11 -1.11
C ASP A 48 9.88 6.65 -1.13
N GLY A 49 9.47 7.26 -2.25
CA GLY A 49 9.48 8.72 -2.44
C GLY A 49 10.87 9.36 -2.48
N VAL A 50 11.93 8.58 -2.67
CA VAL A 50 13.33 9.06 -2.62
C VAL A 50 14.11 8.62 -3.85
N LYS A 51 14.11 7.32 -4.14
CA LYS A 51 14.85 6.75 -5.27
C LYS A 51 13.97 6.68 -6.50
N LYS A 52 14.58 6.76 -7.68
CA LYS A 52 13.84 6.51 -8.91
C LYS A 52 13.20 5.12 -8.87
N MET A 53 12.01 5.01 -9.41
CA MET A 53 11.31 3.72 -9.52
C MET A 53 12.13 2.72 -10.33
N SER A 54 12.42 1.55 -9.75
CA SER A 54 13.17 0.50 -10.41
C SER A 54 12.89 -0.88 -9.84
N LYS A 55 13.05 -1.91 -10.68
CA LYS A 55 12.93 -3.31 -10.25
C LYS A 55 14.00 -3.69 -9.21
N SER A 56 15.24 -3.22 -9.39
CA SER A 56 16.36 -3.51 -8.49
C SER A 56 16.20 -2.90 -7.10
N ALA A 57 15.48 -1.78 -6.97
CA ALA A 57 15.18 -1.16 -5.69
C ALA A 57 13.90 -1.73 -5.04
N ASN A 58 13.16 -2.59 -5.73
CA ASN A 58 11.88 -3.15 -5.29
C ASN A 58 10.87 -2.08 -4.80
N ASN A 59 10.92 -0.88 -5.41
CA ASN A 59 10.09 0.27 -5.06
C ASN A 59 9.12 0.66 -6.19
N TYR A 60 8.75 -0.30 -7.02
CA TYR A 60 7.98 -0.07 -8.24
C TYR A 60 6.54 -0.60 -8.16
N VAL A 61 5.69 0.00 -8.98
CA VAL A 61 4.38 -0.53 -9.37
C VAL A 61 4.53 -1.14 -10.74
N ALA A 62 4.28 -2.45 -10.87
CA ALA A 62 4.38 -3.10 -12.16
C ALA A 62 3.10 -2.93 -12.97
N LEU A 63 3.21 -2.81 -14.30
CA LEU A 63 2.04 -2.75 -15.19
C LEU A 63 1.21 -4.04 -15.18
N ASN A 64 1.87 -5.16 -14.85
CA ASN A 64 1.24 -6.48 -14.73
C ASN A 64 0.95 -6.89 -13.28
N ASP A 65 1.08 -5.98 -12.30
CA ASP A 65 0.51 -6.21 -10.96
C ASP A 65 -0.99 -6.44 -11.09
N SER A 66 -1.57 -7.27 -10.24
CA SER A 66 -3.02 -7.37 -10.15
C SER A 66 -3.66 -6.02 -9.79
N GLY A 67 -4.92 -5.79 -10.14
CA GLY A 67 -5.62 -4.55 -9.81
C GLY A 67 -5.57 -4.23 -8.31
N ASP A 68 -5.70 -5.24 -7.46
CA ASP A 68 -5.64 -5.10 -6.00
C ASP A 68 -4.24 -4.73 -5.51
N GLU A 69 -3.18 -5.33 -6.09
CA GLU A 69 -1.79 -4.99 -5.75
C GLU A 69 -1.43 -3.59 -6.21
N MET A 70 -1.73 -3.24 -7.46
CA MET A 70 -1.50 -1.90 -8.02
C MET A 70 -2.20 -0.85 -7.16
N PHE A 71 -3.48 -1.06 -6.83
CA PHE A 71 -4.27 -0.18 -5.98
C PHE A 71 -3.64 -0.04 -4.58
N GLY A 72 -3.29 -1.14 -3.94
CA GLY A 72 -2.66 -1.15 -2.62
C GLY A 72 -1.31 -0.43 -2.58
N LYS A 73 -0.46 -0.64 -3.59
CA LYS A 73 0.82 0.05 -3.74
C LYS A 73 0.63 1.56 -3.90
N LEU A 74 -0.29 2.00 -4.75
CA LEU A 74 -0.60 3.42 -4.95
C LEU A 74 -1.19 4.06 -3.69
N MET A 75 -2.00 3.34 -2.93
CA MET A 75 -2.50 3.83 -1.64
C MET A 75 -1.43 3.93 -0.55
N SER A 76 -0.29 3.24 -0.69
CA SER A 76 0.82 3.27 0.28
C SER A 76 1.77 4.44 0.12
N VAL A 77 1.73 5.18 -1.00
CA VAL A 77 2.61 6.33 -1.23
C VAL A 77 2.32 7.48 -0.24
N SER A 78 3.33 8.30 0.05
CA SER A 78 3.14 9.51 0.84
C SER A 78 2.24 10.52 0.10
N ASP A 79 1.66 11.46 0.85
CA ASP A 79 0.81 12.49 0.24
C ASP A 79 1.60 13.41 -0.69
N ASP A 80 2.87 13.70 -0.39
CA ASP A 80 3.75 14.47 -1.26
C ASP A 80 4.04 13.74 -2.58
N LEU A 81 4.30 12.43 -2.50
CA LEU A 81 4.54 11.61 -3.69
C LEU A 81 3.28 11.45 -4.54
N MET A 82 2.09 11.37 -3.90
CA MET A 82 0.81 11.35 -4.60
C MET A 82 0.66 12.52 -5.56
N TRP A 83 1.05 13.74 -5.16
CA TRP A 83 0.96 14.92 -6.03
C TRP A 83 1.89 14.84 -7.22
N LYS A 84 3.12 14.34 -7.04
CA LYS A 84 4.04 14.09 -8.16
C LYS A 84 3.48 13.06 -9.14
N TYR A 85 2.82 12.01 -8.62
CA TYR A 85 2.18 11.00 -9.46
C TYR A 85 0.99 11.58 -10.23
N PHE A 86 0.18 12.44 -9.63
CA PHE A 86 -0.84 13.18 -10.38
C PHE A 86 -0.25 13.98 -11.52
N GLU A 87 0.83 14.74 -11.28
CA GLU A 87 1.46 15.59 -12.28
C GLU A 87 2.12 14.80 -13.42
N LEU A 88 2.66 13.60 -13.14
CA LEU A 88 3.42 12.82 -14.11
C LEU A 88 2.60 11.72 -14.80
N LEU A 89 1.58 11.19 -14.14
CA LEU A 89 0.88 9.98 -14.59
C LEU A 89 -0.61 10.20 -14.88
N SER A 90 -1.27 11.15 -14.22
CA SER A 90 -2.71 11.37 -14.40
C SER A 90 -3.02 12.01 -15.76
N SER A 91 -4.23 11.73 -16.26
CA SER A 91 -4.81 12.43 -17.43
C SER A 91 -5.41 13.79 -17.09
N LYS A 92 -5.47 14.13 -15.80
CA LYS A 92 -5.98 15.41 -15.33
C LYS A 92 -5.04 16.56 -15.70
N ASP A 93 -5.62 17.69 -16.09
CA ASP A 93 -4.85 18.87 -16.34
C ASP A 93 -4.32 19.53 -15.04
N LEU A 94 -3.36 20.45 -15.19
CA LEU A 94 -2.74 21.11 -14.03
C LEU A 94 -3.73 21.96 -13.23
N SER A 95 -4.83 22.43 -13.83
CA SER A 95 -5.86 23.22 -13.14
C SER A 95 -6.72 22.29 -12.26
N GLU A 96 -7.06 21.10 -12.73
CA GLU A 96 -7.74 20.09 -11.95
C GLU A 96 -6.90 19.63 -10.76
N ILE A 97 -5.60 19.36 -10.99
CA ILE A 97 -4.67 18.96 -9.92
C ILE A 97 -4.55 20.08 -8.87
N LYS A 98 -4.50 21.35 -9.31
CA LYS A 98 -4.48 22.50 -8.40
C LYS A 98 -5.76 22.57 -7.55
N ASN A 99 -6.92 22.32 -8.14
CA ASN A 99 -8.19 22.30 -7.43
C ASN A 99 -8.23 21.16 -6.40
N LEU A 100 -7.72 19.97 -6.74
CA LEU A 100 -7.60 18.87 -5.78
C LEU A 100 -6.67 19.23 -4.61
N LYS A 101 -5.54 19.88 -4.87
CA LYS A 101 -4.62 20.41 -3.82
C LYS A 101 -5.35 21.40 -2.91
N GLN A 102 -6.13 22.32 -3.50
CA GLN A 102 -6.90 23.28 -2.72
C GLN A 102 -7.96 22.60 -1.84
N THR A 103 -8.68 21.60 -2.37
CA THR A 103 -9.68 20.83 -1.62
C THR A 103 -9.06 20.17 -0.38
N VAL A 104 -7.84 19.63 -0.49
CA VAL A 104 -7.12 19.07 0.66
C VAL A 104 -6.71 20.18 1.64
N SER A 105 -6.25 21.32 1.16
CA SER A 105 -5.92 22.47 2.01
C SER A 105 -7.14 23.00 2.77
N ASP A 106 -8.33 22.87 2.19
CA ASP A 106 -9.62 23.25 2.79
C ASP A 106 -10.18 22.18 3.75
N GLY A 107 -9.43 21.10 4.00
CA GLY A 107 -9.74 20.10 5.02
C GLY A 107 -10.23 18.74 4.51
N ALA A 108 -10.27 18.51 3.20
CA ALA A 108 -10.56 17.19 2.68
C ALA A 108 -9.45 16.18 3.02
N ASN A 109 -9.83 14.92 3.18
CA ASN A 109 -8.88 13.87 3.53
C ASN A 109 -8.00 13.51 2.29
N PRO A 110 -6.67 13.64 2.37
CA PRO A 110 -5.75 13.27 1.28
C PRO A 110 -5.95 11.82 0.79
N ARG A 111 -6.38 10.92 1.68
CA ARG A 111 -6.71 9.53 1.32
C ARG A 111 -7.76 9.46 0.22
N ASP A 112 -8.78 10.31 0.27
CA ASP A 112 -9.88 10.25 -0.69
C ASP A 112 -9.43 10.74 -2.07
N ILE A 113 -8.49 11.69 -2.10
CA ILE A 113 -7.82 12.11 -3.33
C ILE A 113 -6.90 10.99 -3.87
N LYS A 114 -6.21 10.28 -2.98
CA LYS A 114 -5.35 9.14 -3.37
C LYS A 114 -6.16 8.01 -3.99
N PHE A 115 -7.41 7.79 -3.56
CA PHE A 115 -8.33 6.86 -4.23
C PHE A 115 -8.56 7.22 -5.70
N LEU A 116 -8.71 8.51 -6.03
CA LEU A 116 -8.90 8.94 -7.42
C LEU A 116 -7.70 8.57 -8.30
N LEU A 117 -6.48 8.79 -7.79
CA LEU A 117 -5.26 8.40 -8.51
C LEU A 117 -5.16 6.88 -8.69
N ALA A 118 -5.40 6.13 -7.62
CA ALA A 118 -5.32 4.67 -7.66
C ALA A 118 -6.37 4.06 -8.60
N GLU A 119 -7.62 4.56 -8.56
CA GLU A 119 -8.68 4.15 -9.50
C GLU A 119 -8.30 4.45 -10.95
N GLU A 120 -7.80 5.67 -11.23
CA GLU A 120 -7.39 6.07 -12.58
C GLU A 120 -6.26 5.18 -13.12
N MET A 121 -5.26 4.86 -12.31
CA MET A 121 -4.16 4.00 -12.74
C MET A 121 -4.62 2.56 -12.98
N VAL A 122 -5.41 1.98 -12.07
CA VAL A 122 -5.94 0.62 -12.27
C VAL A 122 -6.89 0.58 -13.48
N GLU A 123 -7.72 1.59 -13.69
CA GLU A 123 -8.59 1.66 -14.86
C GLU A 123 -7.79 1.70 -16.16
N ARG A 124 -6.70 2.49 -16.21
CA ARG A 124 -5.84 2.64 -17.39
C ARG A 124 -5.15 1.35 -17.80
N PHE A 125 -4.63 0.57 -16.83
CA PHE A 125 -3.83 -0.62 -17.12
C PHE A 125 -4.64 -1.92 -17.09
N HIS A 126 -5.85 -1.91 -16.57
CA HIS A 126 -6.74 -3.06 -16.52
C HIS A 126 -8.13 -2.71 -17.10
N SER A 127 -9.06 -2.27 -16.24
CA SER A 127 -10.39 -1.83 -16.64
C SER A 127 -11.11 -1.11 -15.49
N GLN A 128 -12.17 -0.37 -15.82
CA GLN A 128 -13.00 0.29 -14.83
C GLN A 128 -13.64 -0.69 -13.83
N SER A 129 -14.05 -1.88 -14.28
CA SER A 129 -14.63 -2.89 -13.40
C SER A 129 -13.62 -3.42 -12.38
N ILE A 130 -12.35 -3.61 -12.79
CA ILE A 130 -11.27 -4.04 -11.92
C ILE A 130 -10.91 -2.93 -10.92
N ALA A 131 -10.86 -1.67 -11.37
CA ALA A 131 -10.58 -0.54 -10.49
C ALA A 131 -11.62 -0.41 -9.36
N LYS A 132 -12.91 -0.53 -9.68
CA LYS A 132 -13.99 -0.53 -8.68
C LYS A 132 -13.86 -1.67 -7.68
N LYS A 133 -13.61 -2.90 -8.16
CA LYS A 133 -13.41 -4.07 -7.29
C LYS A 133 -12.20 -3.89 -6.38
N ALA A 134 -11.08 -3.41 -6.90
CA ALA A 134 -9.86 -3.16 -6.12
C ALA A 134 -10.11 -2.13 -5.01
N LYS A 135 -10.85 -1.07 -5.28
CA LYS A 135 -11.27 -0.09 -4.28
C LYS A 135 -12.16 -0.71 -3.21
N GLU A 136 -13.17 -1.49 -3.61
CA GLU A 136 -14.07 -2.18 -2.69
C GLU A 136 -13.31 -3.16 -1.79
N SER A 137 -12.43 -3.99 -2.37
CA SER A 137 -11.55 -4.91 -1.64
C SER A 137 -10.66 -4.16 -0.64
N PHE A 138 -10.07 -3.04 -1.07
CA PHE A 138 -9.25 -2.19 -0.21
C PHE A 138 -10.05 -1.63 0.98
N LEU A 139 -11.24 -1.08 0.72
CA LEU A 139 -12.12 -0.54 1.76
C LEU A 139 -12.57 -1.63 2.73
N GLN A 140 -12.94 -2.81 2.24
CA GLN A 140 -13.34 -3.95 3.08
C GLN A 140 -12.21 -4.40 4.01
N ARG A 141 -10.95 -4.48 3.51
CA ARG A 141 -9.78 -4.78 4.36
C ARG A 141 -9.60 -3.76 5.47
N PHE A 142 -9.83 -2.48 5.19
CA PHE A 142 -9.74 -1.42 6.20
C PHE A 142 -10.93 -1.39 7.16
N GLN A 143 -12.15 -1.69 6.70
CA GLN A 143 -13.35 -1.78 7.55
C GLN A 143 -13.28 -2.98 8.51
N LYS A 144 -12.71 -4.10 8.05
CA LYS A 144 -12.44 -5.28 8.90
C LYS A 144 -11.23 -5.12 9.83
N GLY A 145 -10.75 -3.90 10.07
CA GLY A 145 -9.62 -3.64 10.97
C GLY A 145 -8.27 -4.08 10.42
N GLY A 146 -8.14 -4.24 9.09
CA GLY A 146 -6.88 -4.65 8.44
C GLY A 146 -6.56 -6.14 8.58
N ILE A 147 -7.57 -6.97 8.79
CA ILE A 147 -7.43 -8.43 8.91
C ILE A 147 -7.00 -9.00 7.54
N PRO A 148 -5.84 -9.68 7.43
CA PRO A 148 -5.39 -10.33 6.20
C PRO A 148 -6.35 -11.45 5.75
N ASP A 149 -6.40 -11.75 4.44
CA ASP A 149 -7.22 -12.85 3.93
C ASP A 149 -6.65 -14.23 4.30
N GLU A 150 -5.32 -14.34 4.47
CA GLU A 150 -4.64 -15.52 5.01
C GLU A 150 -4.16 -15.22 6.43
N ILE A 151 -4.70 -15.93 7.41
CA ILE A 151 -4.35 -15.83 8.83
C ILE A 151 -4.08 -17.23 9.35
N ASP A 152 -3.03 -17.36 10.15
CA ASP A 152 -2.77 -18.59 10.91
C ASP A 152 -4.00 -18.93 11.78
N SER A 153 -4.29 -20.20 11.92
CA SER A 153 -5.39 -20.69 12.76
C SER A 153 -4.87 -21.56 13.90
N ALA A 154 -5.52 -21.45 15.05
CA ALA A 154 -5.24 -22.30 16.22
C ALA A 154 -6.53 -22.79 16.86
N GLU A 155 -6.54 -24.04 17.26
CA GLU A 155 -7.59 -24.60 18.13
C GLU A 155 -7.11 -24.52 19.58
N VAL A 156 -7.93 -23.97 20.45
CA VAL A 156 -7.57 -23.74 21.84
C VAL A 156 -8.63 -24.36 22.75
N PRO A 157 -8.25 -25.37 23.57
CA PRO A 157 -9.15 -25.93 24.57
C PRO A 157 -9.56 -24.89 25.60
N ILE A 158 -10.87 -24.76 25.83
CA ILE A 158 -11.44 -23.76 26.75
C ILE A 158 -10.87 -23.91 28.16
N GLU A 159 -10.62 -25.12 28.61
CA GLU A 159 -10.08 -25.45 29.94
C GLU A 159 -8.71 -24.79 30.21
N LYS A 160 -7.92 -24.55 29.17
CA LYS A 160 -6.59 -23.93 29.28
C LYS A 160 -6.62 -22.43 29.46
N ILE A 161 -7.72 -21.80 29.10
CA ILE A 161 -7.85 -20.33 29.03
C ILE A 161 -8.95 -19.77 29.91
N GLN A 162 -9.78 -20.62 30.51
CA GLN A 162 -10.86 -20.24 31.41
C GLN A 162 -10.35 -19.80 32.78
N ASN A 163 -11.00 -18.83 33.40
CA ASN A 163 -10.80 -18.44 34.80
C ASN A 163 -11.77 -19.19 35.72
N GLU A 164 -11.68 -18.96 37.03
CA GLU A 164 -12.52 -19.61 38.05
C GLU A 164 -14.02 -19.25 37.90
N ASN A 165 -14.35 -18.18 37.21
CA ASN A 165 -15.73 -17.72 36.97
C ASN A 165 -16.32 -18.28 35.66
N GLY A 166 -15.56 -19.09 34.91
CA GLY A 166 -16.03 -19.63 33.63
C GLY A 166 -15.79 -18.70 32.43
N GLU A 167 -15.18 -17.53 32.63
CA GLU A 167 -14.88 -16.58 31.56
C GLU A 167 -13.51 -16.90 30.91
N ILE A 168 -13.33 -16.50 29.67
CA ILE A 168 -12.04 -16.63 28.97
C ILE A 168 -11.06 -15.55 29.44
N ASN A 169 -9.93 -15.99 29.97
CA ASN A 169 -8.81 -15.12 30.33
C ASN A 169 -8.03 -14.70 29.08
N LEU A 170 -8.25 -13.49 28.60
CA LEU A 170 -7.65 -12.98 27.37
C LEU A 170 -6.13 -12.94 27.39
N PRO A 171 -5.42 -12.50 28.45
CA PRO A 171 -3.97 -12.59 28.53
C PRO A 171 -3.41 -14.00 28.34
N ARG A 172 -4.11 -15.04 28.90
CA ARG A 172 -3.75 -16.43 28.68
C ARG A 172 -3.99 -16.88 27.25
N LEU A 173 -5.12 -16.51 26.67
CA LEU A 173 -5.44 -16.81 25.27
C LEU A 173 -4.40 -16.20 24.31
N LEU A 174 -4.01 -14.94 24.51
CA LEU A 174 -2.99 -14.26 23.72
C LEU A 174 -1.62 -14.95 23.84
N ALA A 175 -1.24 -15.41 25.05
CA ALA A 175 0.01 -16.13 25.25
C ALA A 175 -0.07 -17.55 24.64
N HIS A 176 -1.19 -18.24 24.76
CA HIS A 176 -1.39 -19.59 24.21
C HIS A 176 -1.33 -19.59 22.68
N THR A 177 -1.79 -18.54 22.05
CA THR A 177 -1.78 -18.34 20.59
C THR A 177 -0.48 -17.72 20.06
N ASN A 178 0.53 -17.53 20.90
CA ASN A 178 1.80 -16.88 20.56
C ASN A 178 1.67 -15.45 19.99
N LEU A 179 0.54 -14.79 20.17
CA LEU A 179 0.41 -13.36 19.84
C LEU A 179 1.27 -12.49 20.76
N VAL A 180 1.49 -12.95 21.99
CA VAL A 180 2.42 -12.36 22.97
C VAL A 180 3.28 -13.47 23.57
N ASN A 181 4.46 -13.10 24.10
CA ASN A 181 5.41 -14.08 24.64
C ASN A 181 5.10 -14.54 26.09
N SER A 182 4.19 -13.82 26.77
CA SER A 182 3.81 -14.15 28.16
C SER A 182 2.47 -13.55 28.53
N ILE A 183 1.85 -14.10 29.59
CA ILE A 183 0.60 -13.57 30.16
C ILE A 183 0.78 -12.13 30.64
N SER A 184 1.94 -11.80 31.23
CA SER A 184 2.25 -10.43 31.67
C SER A 184 2.34 -9.45 30.50
N GLU A 185 2.84 -9.88 29.35
CA GLU A 185 2.84 -9.09 28.12
C GLU A 185 1.41 -8.93 27.60
N GLY A 186 0.58 -9.97 27.68
CA GLY A 186 -0.84 -9.91 27.33
C GLY A 186 -1.58 -8.83 28.13
N HIS A 187 -1.40 -8.76 29.44
CA HIS A 187 -1.97 -7.71 30.28
C HIS A 187 -1.53 -6.30 29.83
N ARG A 188 -0.24 -6.15 29.54
CA ARG A 188 0.28 -4.85 29.05
C ARG A 188 -0.27 -4.47 27.69
N ALA A 189 -0.40 -5.44 26.78
CA ALA A 189 -0.95 -5.22 25.45
C ALA A 189 -2.42 -4.79 25.48
N ILE A 190 -3.24 -5.42 26.35
CA ILE A 190 -4.64 -5.04 26.56
C ILE A 190 -4.73 -3.64 27.16
N LYS A 191 -3.95 -3.36 28.23
CA LYS A 191 -3.92 -2.02 28.85
C LYS A 191 -3.48 -0.92 27.89
N ALA A 192 -2.54 -1.21 27.00
CA ALA A 192 -2.09 -0.29 25.95
C ALA A 192 -3.12 -0.15 24.79
N GLY A 193 -4.21 -0.93 24.82
CA GLY A 193 -5.25 -0.94 23.79
C GLY A 193 -4.76 -1.38 22.41
N SER A 194 -3.77 -2.25 22.38
CA SER A 194 -3.19 -2.82 21.15
C SER A 194 -3.83 -4.15 20.74
N VAL A 195 -4.76 -4.68 21.54
CA VAL A 195 -5.47 -5.94 21.27
C VAL A 195 -6.86 -5.67 20.72
N ARG A 196 -7.24 -6.45 19.72
CA ARG A 196 -8.58 -6.43 19.12
C ARG A 196 -9.11 -7.86 18.97
N ILE A 197 -10.43 -8.01 19.08
CA ILE A 197 -11.18 -9.22 18.77
C ILE A 197 -12.16 -8.85 17.66
N ASP A 198 -12.13 -9.55 16.54
CA ASP A 198 -12.96 -9.31 15.35
C ASP A 198 -12.92 -7.85 14.86
N GLY A 199 -11.77 -7.19 15.07
CA GLY A 199 -11.54 -5.79 14.69
C GLY A 199 -11.89 -4.78 15.79
N GLU A 200 -12.61 -5.16 16.83
CA GLU A 200 -12.98 -4.29 17.94
C GLU A 200 -11.91 -4.24 19.03
N LYS A 201 -11.62 -3.04 19.52
CA LYS A 201 -10.61 -2.83 20.55
C LYS A 201 -11.12 -3.33 21.91
N ILE A 202 -10.32 -4.16 22.57
CA ILE A 202 -10.64 -4.72 23.87
C ILE A 202 -9.81 -4.04 24.96
N SER A 203 -10.49 -3.75 26.08
CA SER A 203 -9.88 -3.21 27.31
C SER A 203 -10.09 -4.11 28.54
N LEU A 204 -10.86 -5.18 28.39
CA LEU A 204 -11.15 -6.15 29.44
C LEU A 204 -10.13 -7.28 29.45
N ASN A 205 -9.83 -7.84 30.62
CA ASN A 205 -8.93 -9.00 30.76
C ASN A 205 -9.66 -10.34 30.65
N SER A 206 -11.00 -10.34 30.75
CA SER A 206 -11.83 -11.53 30.59
C SER A 206 -13.09 -11.21 29.80
N ILE A 207 -13.60 -12.19 29.06
CA ILE A 207 -14.84 -12.11 28.28
C ILE A 207 -15.61 -13.43 28.36
N GLU A 208 -16.92 -13.36 28.26
CA GLU A 208 -17.78 -14.52 28.09
C GLU A 208 -17.80 -14.94 26.63
N ILE A 209 -17.48 -16.20 26.35
CA ILE A 209 -17.50 -16.79 25.00
C ILE A 209 -18.02 -18.22 25.11
N GLU A 210 -18.88 -18.58 24.19
CA GLU A 210 -19.42 -19.93 24.09
C GLU A 210 -18.40 -20.89 23.44
N SER A 211 -18.41 -22.15 23.85
CA SER A 211 -17.65 -23.23 23.20
C SER A 211 -18.01 -23.34 21.72
N ASN A 212 -17.05 -23.70 20.89
CA ASN A 212 -17.14 -23.73 19.42
C ASN A 212 -17.23 -22.37 18.73
N SER A 213 -16.95 -21.28 19.44
CA SER A 213 -16.83 -19.96 18.82
C SER A 213 -15.52 -19.80 18.06
N GLU A 214 -15.59 -19.08 16.94
CA GLU A 214 -14.42 -18.66 16.17
C GLU A 214 -14.22 -17.16 16.35
N LEU A 215 -12.97 -16.76 16.62
CA LEU A 215 -12.59 -15.37 16.87
C LEU A 215 -11.34 -15.02 16.07
N ILE A 216 -11.24 -13.79 15.63
CA ILE A 216 -10.01 -13.25 15.07
C ILE A 216 -9.36 -12.34 16.09
N LEU A 217 -8.24 -12.79 16.64
CA LEU A 217 -7.42 -11.99 17.55
C LEU A 217 -6.38 -11.21 16.80
N SER A 218 -6.13 -9.97 17.21
CA SER A 218 -4.98 -9.21 16.69
C SER A 218 -4.25 -8.45 17.79
N GLN A 219 -2.91 -8.34 17.61
CA GLN A 219 -2.04 -7.53 18.44
C GLN A 219 -1.26 -6.56 17.59
N GLY A 220 -1.53 -5.26 17.77
CA GLY A 220 -1.00 -4.22 16.91
C GLY A 220 -1.60 -4.26 15.50
N LYS A 221 -0.78 -3.90 14.49
CA LYS A 221 -1.23 -3.78 13.09
C LYS A 221 -0.86 -4.97 12.20
N ARG A 222 -0.06 -5.92 12.69
CA ARG A 222 0.58 -6.94 11.85
C ARG A 222 0.41 -8.38 12.33
N ARG A 223 0.02 -8.59 13.57
CA ARG A 223 -0.14 -9.93 14.15
C ARG A 223 -1.60 -10.28 14.24
N PHE A 224 -2.01 -11.33 13.54
CA PHE A 224 -3.38 -11.82 13.52
C PHE A 224 -3.36 -13.34 13.67
N ILE A 225 -4.39 -13.88 14.32
CA ILE A 225 -4.62 -15.31 14.40
C ILE A 225 -6.12 -15.59 14.48
N LYS A 226 -6.59 -16.58 13.74
CA LYS A 226 -7.95 -17.10 13.87
C LYS A 226 -7.95 -18.19 14.94
N VAL A 227 -8.78 -18.04 15.94
CA VAL A 227 -8.86 -18.98 17.08
C VAL A 227 -10.23 -19.63 17.09
N LYS A 228 -10.23 -20.96 17.14
CA LYS A 228 -11.41 -21.77 17.41
C LYS A 228 -11.31 -22.28 18.84
N ILE A 229 -12.27 -21.96 19.67
CA ILE A 229 -12.35 -22.42 21.06
C ILE A 229 -13.07 -23.76 21.07
N ILE A 230 -12.40 -24.82 21.53
CA ILE A 230 -12.91 -26.18 21.57
C ILE A 230 -12.99 -26.69 23.02
#